data_0cf038f994dfd7d4a4d216ee510bb4fb
#
_entry.id   0cf038f994dfd7d4a4d216ee510bb4fb
#
_cell.length_a   1.000
_cell.length_b   1.000
_cell.length_c   1.000
_cell.angle_alpha   90.00
_cell.angle_beta   90.00
_cell.angle_gamma   90.00
#
_symmetry.space_group_name_H-M   'P 1'
#
loop_
_entity.id
_entity.type
_entity.pdbx_description
1 polymer ?
#
loop_
_entity_poly.entity_id
_entity_poly.type
_entity_poly.pdbx_seq_one_letter_code
_entity_poly.pdbx_strand_id
1 'polypeptide(L)'
;MAEKRMFTKKITDSDAFLDMPMSTQCLYFHLNMNADDDGFVNNPKRIQRMIGASDDDVRILLSKSFILCFDNGVIVIKHWRMHNTLRKDRYKATTYQEEFNTLGLKENGTYTRQPNGNQMATQYRLEENSLDKVSKDKNKHKYGEFKNVLLTDEEVEKLKAKFPDWEKRIETLSEGMARKGYKYKSHYLAILKWAERDTPQPQNREYKEFWE
;
A
#
# COMPACT_ATOMS: atom_id res chain seq x y z
N MET A 1 1.91 0.42 -20.06
CA MET A 1 0.75 0.87 -19.24
C MET A 1 -0.09 -0.35 -18.88
N ALA A 2 -0.71 -0.35 -17.71
CA ALA A 2 -1.62 -1.43 -17.32
C ALA A 2 -2.88 -1.42 -18.20
N GLU A 3 -3.33 -2.59 -18.64
CA GLU A 3 -4.55 -2.73 -19.45
C GLU A 3 -5.84 -2.59 -18.65
N LYS A 4 -5.77 -2.72 -17.31
CA LYS A 4 -6.92 -2.68 -16.40
C LYS A 4 -6.65 -1.69 -15.29
N ARG A 5 -7.69 -0.93 -14.90
CA ARG A 5 -7.70 -0.02 -13.76
C ARG A 5 -8.90 -0.34 -12.86
N MET A 6 -8.73 -0.10 -11.56
CA MET A 6 -9.77 -0.31 -10.58
C MET A 6 -10.48 1.00 -10.25
N PHE A 7 -11.74 0.88 -9.84
CA PHE A 7 -12.55 2.01 -9.36
C PHE A 7 -13.19 1.64 -8.03
N THR A 8 -13.10 2.55 -7.07
CA THR A 8 -13.75 2.37 -5.77
C THR A 8 -15.14 2.97 -5.80
N LYS A 9 -16.14 2.24 -5.35
CA LYS A 9 -17.51 2.73 -5.16
C LYS A 9 -17.58 3.93 -4.22
N LYS A 10 -16.64 4.05 -3.28
CA LYS A 10 -16.55 5.20 -2.38
C LYS A 10 -16.47 6.55 -3.11
N ILE A 11 -15.96 6.56 -4.33
CA ILE A 11 -15.88 7.75 -5.19
C ILE A 11 -16.98 7.73 -6.23
N THR A 12 -17.19 6.63 -6.95
CA THR A 12 -18.14 6.57 -8.06
C THR A 12 -19.61 6.65 -7.63
N ASP A 13 -19.91 6.23 -6.39
CA ASP A 13 -21.27 6.27 -5.83
C ASP A 13 -21.45 7.51 -4.90
N SER A 14 -20.47 8.44 -4.87
CA SER A 14 -20.62 9.67 -4.09
C SER A 14 -21.54 10.68 -4.79
N ASP A 15 -22.31 11.44 -4.00
CA ASP A 15 -23.20 12.48 -4.53
C ASP A 15 -22.43 13.46 -5.42
N ALA A 16 -21.22 13.85 -5.01
CA ALA A 16 -20.36 14.74 -5.78
C ALA A 16 -20.02 14.20 -7.18
N PHE A 17 -19.91 12.89 -7.34
CA PHE A 17 -19.66 12.22 -8.62
C PHE A 17 -20.96 12.06 -9.43
N LEU A 18 -22.03 11.60 -8.79
CA LEU A 18 -23.31 11.32 -9.44
C LEU A 18 -24.02 12.59 -9.94
N ASP A 19 -23.80 13.72 -9.27
CA ASP A 19 -24.30 15.04 -9.70
C ASP A 19 -23.61 15.61 -10.95
N MET A 20 -22.53 14.97 -11.41
CA MET A 20 -21.86 15.42 -12.63
C MET A 20 -22.62 14.94 -13.89
N PRO A 21 -22.60 15.72 -15.00
CA PRO A 21 -23.07 15.24 -16.28
C PRO A 21 -22.44 13.90 -16.67
N MET A 22 -23.19 13.06 -17.38
CA MET A 22 -22.67 11.76 -17.81
C MET A 22 -21.42 11.88 -18.69
N SER A 23 -21.31 12.93 -19.50
CA SER A 23 -20.09 13.24 -20.30
C SER A 23 -18.88 13.47 -19.39
N THR A 24 -19.06 14.21 -18.30
CA THR A 24 -18.01 14.47 -17.29
C THR A 24 -17.60 13.19 -16.55
N GLN A 25 -18.57 12.36 -16.16
CA GLN A 25 -18.30 11.06 -15.54
C GLN A 25 -17.55 10.14 -16.51
N CYS A 26 -17.99 10.09 -17.76
CA CYS A 26 -17.30 9.34 -18.82
C CYS A 26 -15.86 9.82 -19.02
N LEU A 27 -15.65 11.14 -19.07
CA LEU A 27 -14.30 11.71 -19.16
C LEU A 27 -13.43 11.28 -17.99
N TYR A 28 -13.95 11.29 -16.76
CA TYR A 28 -13.21 10.84 -15.58
C TYR A 28 -12.74 9.38 -15.69
N PHE A 29 -13.60 8.48 -16.14
CA PHE A 29 -13.23 7.08 -16.35
C PHE A 29 -12.14 6.93 -17.42
N HIS A 30 -12.26 7.64 -18.54
CA HIS A 30 -11.25 7.59 -19.59
C HIS A 30 -9.91 8.19 -19.18
N LEU A 31 -9.91 9.25 -18.39
CA LEU A 31 -8.69 9.83 -17.81
C LEU A 31 -8.00 8.80 -16.89
N ASN A 32 -8.77 8.13 -16.02
CA ASN A 32 -8.23 7.07 -15.15
C ASN A 32 -7.63 5.91 -15.95
N MET A 33 -8.30 5.45 -17.02
CA MET A 33 -7.79 4.37 -17.86
C MET A 33 -6.46 4.71 -18.55
N ASN A 34 -6.23 5.99 -18.85
CA ASN A 34 -5.02 6.47 -19.54
C ASN A 34 -3.95 7.04 -18.59
N ALA A 35 -4.17 6.98 -17.29
CA ALA A 35 -3.22 7.44 -16.30
C ALA A 35 -2.07 6.45 -16.10
N ASP A 36 -0.90 6.96 -15.73
CA ASP A 36 0.23 6.16 -15.29
C ASP A 36 -0.02 5.53 -13.90
N ASP A 37 1.00 4.92 -13.32
CA ASP A 37 0.87 4.21 -12.04
C ASP A 37 0.79 5.14 -10.82
N ASP A 38 1.09 6.42 -10.98
CA ASP A 38 0.88 7.46 -9.96
C ASP A 38 -0.36 8.33 -10.24
N GLY A 39 -1.11 8.05 -11.31
CA GLY A 39 -2.35 8.75 -11.65
C GLY A 39 -2.17 9.97 -12.57
N PHE A 40 -0.99 10.14 -13.16
CA PHE A 40 -0.71 11.25 -14.08
C PHE A 40 -1.18 10.94 -15.50
N VAL A 41 -1.76 11.95 -16.15
CA VAL A 41 -2.20 11.90 -17.55
C VAL A 41 -1.48 12.97 -18.33
N ASN A 42 -0.68 12.54 -19.29
CA ASN A 42 0.14 13.42 -20.13
C ASN A 42 -0.68 14.36 -21.03
N ASN A 43 -1.66 13.82 -21.70
CA ASN A 43 -2.41 14.56 -22.74
C ASN A 43 -3.93 14.42 -22.53
N PRO A 44 -4.49 15.12 -21.52
CA PRO A 44 -5.91 15.06 -21.22
C PRO A 44 -6.78 15.57 -22.38
N LYS A 45 -6.30 16.57 -23.16
CA LYS A 45 -7.01 17.10 -24.35
C LYS A 45 -7.17 16.07 -25.45
N ARG A 46 -6.24 15.14 -25.61
CA ARG A 46 -6.37 14.02 -26.57
C ARG A 46 -7.52 13.12 -26.15
N ILE A 47 -7.59 12.77 -24.86
CA ILE A 47 -8.63 11.90 -24.32
C ILE A 47 -9.99 12.59 -24.43
N GLN A 48 -10.08 13.87 -24.07
CA GLN A 48 -11.27 14.70 -24.22
C GLN A 48 -11.82 14.64 -25.66
N ARG A 49 -10.97 14.88 -26.65
CA ARG A 49 -11.34 14.81 -28.08
C ARG A 49 -11.76 13.41 -28.52
N MET A 50 -11.08 12.39 -28.02
CA MET A 50 -11.37 10.99 -28.36
C MET A 50 -12.80 10.57 -27.99
N ILE A 51 -13.31 11.07 -26.87
CA ILE A 51 -14.64 10.73 -26.38
C ILE A 51 -15.71 11.80 -26.68
N GLY A 52 -15.34 12.91 -27.31
CA GLY A 52 -16.24 14.01 -27.62
C GLY A 52 -16.68 14.85 -26.41
N ALA A 53 -15.90 14.82 -25.32
CA ALA A 53 -16.20 15.64 -24.13
C ALA A 53 -15.88 17.11 -24.38
N SER A 54 -16.64 17.99 -23.74
CA SER A 54 -16.50 19.44 -23.83
C SER A 54 -15.41 20.00 -22.91
N ASP A 55 -15.00 21.25 -23.11
CA ASP A 55 -14.13 21.96 -22.18
C ASP A 55 -14.81 22.16 -20.81
N ASP A 56 -16.14 22.25 -20.77
CA ASP A 56 -16.90 22.37 -19.54
C ASP A 56 -16.82 21.09 -18.69
N ASP A 57 -16.76 19.92 -19.31
CA ASP A 57 -16.55 18.67 -18.59
C ASP A 57 -15.21 18.67 -17.82
N VAL A 58 -14.15 19.20 -18.45
CA VAL A 58 -12.85 19.36 -17.78
C VAL A 58 -12.93 20.37 -16.65
N ARG A 59 -13.63 21.50 -16.84
CA ARG A 59 -13.82 22.51 -15.80
C ARG A 59 -14.59 21.97 -14.60
N ILE A 60 -15.62 21.14 -14.83
CA ILE A 60 -16.39 20.49 -13.76
C ILE A 60 -15.48 19.56 -12.95
N LEU A 61 -14.66 18.72 -13.59
CA LEU A 61 -13.71 17.85 -12.90
C LEU A 61 -12.70 18.63 -12.06
N LEU A 62 -12.22 19.76 -12.57
CA LEU A 62 -11.31 20.67 -11.85
C LEU A 62 -12.02 21.35 -10.66
N SER A 63 -13.19 21.93 -10.87
CA SER A 63 -13.95 22.66 -9.84
C SER A 63 -14.39 21.75 -8.70
N LYS A 64 -14.86 20.55 -9.02
CA LYS A 64 -15.20 19.52 -8.02
C LYS A 64 -13.95 18.79 -7.48
N SER A 65 -12.75 19.17 -7.92
CA SER A 65 -11.47 18.62 -7.48
C SER A 65 -11.35 17.09 -7.67
N PHE A 66 -11.85 16.54 -8.76
CA PHE A 66 -11.61 15.16 -9.15
C PHE A 66 -10.24 14.98 -9.84
N ILE A 67 -9.75 16.04 -10.47
CA ILE A 67 -8.43 16.14 -11.08
C ILE A 67 -7.71 17.39 -10.59
N LEU A 68 -6.37 17.34 -10.60
CA LEU A 68 -5.51 18.51 -10.38
C LEU A 68 -4.72 18.76 -11.67
N CYS A 69 -4.65 20.02 -12.13
CA CYS A 69 -3.94 20.40 -13.36
C CYS A 69 -2.63 21.10 -13.01
N PHE A 70 -1.58 20.86 -13.78
CA PHE A 70 -0.28 21.51 -13.66
C PHE A 70 -0.05 22.49 -14.83
N ASP A 71 0.91 23.40 -14.68
CA ASP A 71 1.16 24.48 -15.65
C ASP A 71 1.62 23.96 -17.02
N ASN A 72 2.25 22.80 -17.06
CA ASN A 72 2.64 22.10 -18.29
C ASN A 72 1.48 21.36 -18.99
N GLY A 73 0.24 21.48 -18.47
CA GLY A 73 -0.95 20.85 -19.03
C GLY A 73 -1.14 19.37 -18.67
N VAL A 74 -0.24 18.81 -17.87
CA VAL A 74 -0.40 17.49 -17.29
C VAL A 74 -1.43 17.56 -16.16
N ILE A 75 -2.22 16.50 -15.98
CA ILE A 75 -3.15 16.39 -14.88
C ILE A 75 -2.83 15.14 -14.03
N VAL A 76 -3.27 15.16 -12.78
CA VAL A 76 -3.28 13.98 -11.91
C VAL A 76 -4.68 13.70 -11.39
N ILE A 77 -5.04 12.44 -11.32
CA ILE A 77 -6.30 11.99 -10.72
C ILE A 77 -6.17 12.09 -9.20
N LYS A 78 -6.96 12.97 -8.57
CA LYS A 78 -6.87 13.22 -7.13
C LYS A 78 -7.10 11.98 -6.27
N HIS A 79 -8.02 11.11 -6.68
CA HIS A 79 -8.43 9.92 -5.95
C HIS A 79 -7.70 8.64 -6.42
N TRP A 80 -6.59 8.79 -7.13
CA TRP A 80 -5.87 7.69 -7.78
C TRP A 80 -5.57 6.53 -6.85
N ARG A 81 -4.97 6.80 -5.70
CA ARG A 81 -4.60 5.78 -4.72
C ARG A 81 -5.78 5.17 -3.96
N MET A 82 -6.95 5.82 -4.00
CA MET A 82 -8.19 5.22 -3.53
C MET A 82 -8.77 4.23 -4.51
N HIS A 83 -8.58 4.48 -5.81
CA HIS A 83 -9.05 3.60 -6.88
C HIS A 83 -8.15 2.40 -7.09
N ASN A 84 -6.84 2.60 -7.08
CA ASN A 84 -5.87 1.62 -7.54
C ASN A 84 -4.94 1.18 -6.43
N THR A 85 -4.84 -0.15 -6.24
CA THR A 85 -3.81 -0.79 -5.42
C THR A 85 -2.83 -1.47 -6.37
N LEU A 86 -1.61 -0.94 -6.43
CA LEU A 86 -0.57 -1.47 -7.31
C LEU A 86 0.37 -2.38 -6.53
N ARG A 87 0.70 -3.50 -7.13
CA ARG A 87 1.74 -4.38 -6.60
C ARG A 87 3.10 -3.75 -6.86
N LYS A 88 3.97 -3.77 -5.87
CA LYS A 88 5.31 -3.17 -5.91
C LYS A 88 6.20 -3.73 -7.01
N ASP A 89 6.02 -5.01 -7.34
CA ASP A 89 6.76 -5.68 -8.42
C ASP A 89 6.40 -5.17 -9.83
N ARG A 90 5.26 -4.49 -9.97
CA ARG A 90 4.76 -3.96 -11.25
C ARG A 90 4.71 -2.44 -11.32
N TYR A 91 4.94 -1.78 -10.18
CA TYR A 91 4.88 -0.33 -10.10
C TYR A 91 6.01 0.32 -10.88
N LYS A 92 5.64 1.26 -11.72
CA LYS A 92 6.55 2.13 -12.46
C LYS A 92 6.27 3.58 -12.09
N ALA A 93 7.28 4.22 -11.50
CA ALA A 93 7.17 5.62 -11.10
C ALA A 93 6.84 6.52 -12.30
N THR A 94 6.02 7.55 -12.05
CA THR A 94 5.72 8.58 -13.04
C THR A 94 6.98 9.26 -13.56
N THR A 95 6.95 9.75 -14.80
CA THR A 95 8.00 10.60 -15.35
C THR A 95 7.89 12.05 -14.87
N TYR A 96 6.73 12.45 -14.31
CA TYR A 96 6.41 13.80 -13.83
C TYR A 96 6.83 13.98 -12.37
N GLN A 97 8.14 13.84 -12.11
CA GLN A 97 8.67 13.85 -10.74
C GLN A 97 8.57 15.22 -10.08
N GLU A 98 8.73 16.30 -10.85
CA GLU A 98 8.63 17.67 -10.35
C GLU A 98 7.20 17.94 -9.85
N GLU A 99 6.19 17.62 -10.65
CA GLU A 99 4.80 17.80 -10.29
C GLU A 99 4.40 16.87 -9.13
N PHE A 100 4.87 15.62 -9.16
CA PHE A 100 4.62 14.65 -8.09
C PHE A 100 5.15 15.15 -6.74
N ASN A 101 6.32 15.80 -6.72
CA ASN A 101 6.92 16.35 -5.51
C ASN A 101 6.17 17.55 -4.93
N THR A 102 5.29 18.20 -5.72
CA THR A 102 4.40 19.28 -5.25
C THR A 102 3.11 18.76 -4.63
N LEU A 103 2.88 17.46 -4.72
CA LEU A 103 1.69 16.81 -4.17
C LEU A 103 1.94 16.31 -2.74
N GLY A 104 0.95 16.50 -1.89
CA GLY A 104 0.82 15.81 -0.62
C GLY A 104 -0.18 14.66 -0.74
N LEU A 105 -0.03 13.65 0.10
CA LEU A 105 -0.97 12.55 0.22
C LEU A 105 -1.65 12.62 1.59
N LYS A 106 -2.98 12.65 1.60
CA LYS A 106 -3.78 12.59 2.83
C LYS A 106 -3.89 11.13 3.30
N GLU A 107 -4.18 10.93 4.58
CA GLU A 107 -4.41 9.61 5.18
C GLU A 107 -5.45 8.75 4.43
N ASN A 108 -6.44 9.41 3.82
CA ASN A 108 -7.47 8.74 3.03
C ASN A 108 -7.03 8.38 1.60
N GLY A 109 -5.76 8.59 1.23
CA GLY A 109 -5.22 8.26 -0.08
C GLY A 109 -5.52 9.29 -1.17
N THR A 110 -5.97 10.51 -0.85
CA THR A 110 -6.19 11.57 -1.84
C THR A 110 -5.00 12.49 -2.00
N TYR A 111 -4.67 12.84 -3.24
CA TYR A 111 -3.67 13.87 -3.50
C TYR A 111 -4.19 15.27 -3.16
N THR A 112 -3.31 16.12 -2.67
CA THR A 112 -3.55 17.54 -2.43
C THR A 112 -2.35 18.36 -2.89
N ARG A 113 -2.56 19.61 -3.34
CA ARG A 113 -1.45 20.52 -3.57
C ARG A 113 -0.94 21.03 -2.23
N GLN A 114 0.37 21.01 -2.04
CA GLN A 114 1.01 21.66 -0.91
C GLN A 114 1.47 23.07 -1.31
N PRO A 115 1.22 24.10 -0.47
CA PRO A 115 1.67 25.46 -0.75
C PRO A 115 3.21 25.59 -0.78
N ASN A 116 3.94 24.64 -0.16
CA ASN A 116 5.40 24.57 -0.15
C ASN A 116 5.77 23.11 -0.43
N GLY A 117 6.03 22.82 -1.70
CA GLY A 117 6.49 21.49 -2.11
C GLY A 117 7.75 21.10 -1.33
N ASN A 118 7.72 19.93 -0.68
CA ASN A 118 8.89 19.06 -0.59
C ASN A 118 8.96 18.06 0.56
N GLN A 119 8.01 17.89 1.45
CA GLN A 119 8.29 16.94 2.54
C GLN A 119 7.42 15.68 2.57
N MET A 120 6.14 15.73 2.18
CA MET A 120 5.28 14.54 2.35
C MET A 120 5.26 13.57 1.17
N ALA A 121 5.33 14.03 -0.07
CA ALA A 121 5.35 13.11 -1.22
C ALA A 121 6.66 12.33 -1.29
N THR A 122 7.77 12.99 -0.94
CA THR A 122 9.10 12.37 -0.81
C THR A 122 9.16 11.44 0.40
N GLN A 123 8.53 11.84 1.52
CA GLN A 123 8.48 11.06 2.75
C GLN A 123 7.62 9.81 2.58
N TYR A 124 6.44 9.90 1.93
CA TYR A 124 5.60 8.74 1.65
C TYR A 124 6.25 7.77 0.65
N ARG A 125 6.99 8.30 -0.32
CA ARG A 125 7.78 7.49 -1.26
C ARG A 125 8.99 6.87 -0.59
N LEU A 126 9.60 7.57 0.36
CA LEU A 126 10.67 7.05 1.21
C LEU A 126 10.11 6.04 2.21
N GLU A 127 8.90 6.26 2.74
CA GLU A 127 8.23 5.33 3.66
C GLU A 127 7.68 4.10 2.92
N GLU A 128 7.06 4.23 1.74
CA GLU A 128 6.72 3.08 0.89
C GLU A 128 7.97 2.32 0.43
N ASN A 129 9.03 3.01 0.06
CA ASN A 129 10.33 2.41 -0.24
C ASN A 129 11.07 1.95 1.02
N SER A 130 10.79 2.55 2.20
CA SER A 130 11.36 2.14 3.49
C SER A 130 10.63 0.96 4.08
N LEU A 131 9.30 0.83 3.90
CA LEU A 131 8.57 -0.38 4.32
C LEU A 131 9.03 -1.63 3.54
N ASP A 132 9.54 -1.47 2.30
CA ASP A 132 10.21 -2.57 1.59
C ASP A 132 11.72 -2.64 1.83
N LYS A 133 12.37 -1.52 2.23
CA LYS A 133 13.81 -1.48 2.52
C LYS A 133 14.14 -1.63 4.00
N VAL A 134 13.20 -1.37 4.91
CA VAL A 134 13.34 -1.72 6.34
C VAL A 134 13.21 -3.23 6.55
N SER A 135 12.78 -3.99 5.54
CA SER A 135 12.95 -5.45 5.51
C SER A 135 14.32 -5.91 5.00
N LYS A 136 15.24 -5.01 4.62
CA LYS A 136 16.60 -5.35 4.21
C LYS A 136 17.63 -4.57 5.03
N ASP A 137 18.05 -5.21 6.12
CA ASP A 137 19.39 -5.17 6.67
C ASP A 137 20.05 -3.82 6.94
N LYS A 138 19.81 -3.27 8.13
CA LYS A 138 20.91 -2.55 8.77
C LYS A 138 21.17 -2.89 10.25
N ASN A 139 20.38 -3.74 10.91
CA ASN A 139 20.73 -4.19 12.28
C ASN A 139 20.13 -5.58 12.60
N LYS A 140 20.10 -6.50 11.65
CA LYS A 140 19.70 -7.89 11.96
C LYS A 140 20.92 -8.75 12.18
N HIS A 141 21.04 -9.29 13.36
CA HIS A 141 22.06 -10.26 13.70
C HIS A 141 21.55 -11.68 13.42
N LYS A 142 22.47 -12.57 13.09
CA LYS A 142 22.18 -13.99 12.83
C LYS A 142 22.26 -14.78 14.12
N TYR A 143 21.18 -15.45 14.45
CA TYR A 143 21.04 -16.28 15.65
C TYR A 143 20.74 -17.75 15.31
N GLY A 144 20.90 -18.63 16.32
CA GLY A 144 20.71 -20.06 16.21
C GLY A 144 21.96 -20.80 15.69
N GLU A 145 22.05 -22.09 15.94
CA GLU A 145 23.18 -22.96 15.53
C GLU A 145 23.44 -22.87 14.02
N PHE A 146 22.39 -22.82 13.21
CA PHE A 146 22.48 -22.74 11.75
C PHE A 146 22.61 -21.29 11.21
N LYS A 147 22.71 -20.28 12.09
CA LYS A 147 22.82 -18.85 11.72
C LYS A 147 21.77 -18.38 10.67
N ASN A 148 20.59 -18.99 10.72
CA ASN A 148 19.50 -18.79 9.77
C ASN A 148 18.34 -17.94 10.34
N VAL A 149 18.35 -17.63 11.63
CA VAL A 149 17.37 -16.76 12.30
C VAL A 149 17.90 -15.32 12.32
N LEU A 150 17.18 -14.40 11.69
CA LEU A 150 17.52 -12.97 11.59
C LEU A 150 16.62 -12.17 12.54
N LEU A 151 17.22 -11.53 13.55
CA LEU A 151 16.52 -10.70 14.52
C LEU A 151 17.26 -9.39 14.72
N THR A 152 16.54 -8.31 14.98
CA THR A 152 17.11 -7.05 15.44
C THR A 152 17.34 -7.07 16.94
N ASP A 153 18.21 -6.17 17.43
CA ASP A 153 18.48 -6.08 18.87
C ASP A 153 17.20 -5.78 19.67
N GLU A 154 16.33 -4.92 19.13
CA GLU A 154 15.02 -4.63 19.74
C GLU A 154 14.09 -5.86 19.79
N GLU A 155 14.11 -6.71 18.75
CA GLU A 155 13.31 -7.95 18.71
C GLU A 155 13.83 -8.95 19.74
N VAL A 156 15.14 -9.02 19.91
CA VAL A 156 15.80 -9.88 20.92
C VAL A 156 15.46 -9.40 22.34
N GLU A 157 15.50 -8.09 22.60
CA GLU A 157 15.10 -7.55 23.90
C GLU A 157 13.64 -7.82 24.24
N LYS A 158 12.75 -7.69 23.25
CA LYS A 158 11.34 -8.06 23.41
C LYS A 158 11.13 -9.55 23.69
N LEU A 159 11.94 -10.42 23.08
CA LEU A 159 11.91 -11.86 23.36
C LEU A 159 12.41 -12.16 24.77
N LYS A 160 13.50 -11.54 25.22
CA LYS A 160 14.03 -11.67 26.59
C LYS A 160 13.01 -11.24 27.64
N ALA A 161 12.33 -10.11 27.41
CA ALA A 161 11.31 -9.62 28.32
C ALA A 161 10.07 -10.51 28.40
N LYS A 162 9.73 -11.20 27.28
CA LYS A 162 8.50 -11.99 27.18
C LYS A 162 8.68 -13.47 27.53
N PHE A 163 9.86 -14.03 27.28
CA PHE A 163 10.13 -15.45 27.46
C PHE A 163 11.44 -15.68 28.21
N PRO A 164 11.42 -16.36 29.39
CA PRO A 164 12.64 -16.73 30.11
C PRO A 164 13.53 -17.67 29.29
N ASP A 165 12.94 -18.47 28.41
CA ASP A 165 13.57 -19.47 27.55
C ASP A 165 13.78 -18.99 26.10
N TRP A 166 13.97 -17.67 25.90
CA TRP A 166 14.06 -17.02 24.59
C TRP A 166 15.15 -17.64 23.67
N GLU A 167 16.29 -18.02 24.23
CA GLU A 167 17.38 -18.66 23.47
C GLU A 167 16.94 -20.01 22.89
N LYS A 168 16.30 -20.84 23.71
CA LYS A 168 15.78 -22.14 23.29
C LYS A 168 14.75 -22.02 22.18
N ARG A 169 13.93 -20.97 22.22
CA ARG A 169 12.92 -20.71 21.18
C ARG A 169 13.54 -20.28 19.85
N ILE A 170 14.60 -19.50 19.90
CA ILE A 170 15.40 -19.16 18.71
C ILE A 170 16.01 -20.42 18.11
N GLU A 171 16.56 -21.31 18.95
CA GLU A 171 17.19 -22.55 18.51
C GLU A 171 16.14 -23.48 17.87
N THR A 172 14.98 -23.66 18.50
CA THR A 172 13.88 -24.47 17.95
C THR A 172 13.43 -23.96 16.57
N LEU A 173 13.37 -22.65 16.38
CA LEU A 173 13.07 -22.08 15.06
C LEU A 173 14.19 -22.34 14.06
N SER A 174 15.46 -22.19 14.49
CA SER A 174 16.66 -22.42 13.69
C SER A 174 16.69 -23.84 13.14
N GLU A 175 16.51 -24.84 14.01
CA GLU A 175 16.42 -26.25 13.64
C GLU A 175 15.21 -26.54 12.72
N GLY A 176 14.04 -26.00 13.05
CA GLY A 176 12.84 -26.20 12.24
C GLY A 176 12.99 -25.66 10.81
N MET A 177 13.67 -24.54 10.66
CA MET A 177 13.98 -23.95 9.34
C MET A 177 15.01 -24.80 8.58
N ALA A 178 16.04 -25.31 9.27
CA ALA A 178 17.06 -26.14 8.67
C ALA A 178 16.50 -27.52 8.22
N ARG A 179 15.67 -28.16 9.05
CA ARG A 179 15.10 -29.49 8.76
C ARG A 179 13.99 -29.50 7.73
N LYS A 180 13.11 -28.50 7.74
CA LYS A 180 11.88 -28.48 6.93
C LYS A 180 11.89 -27.41 5.81
N GLY A 181 12.95 -26.61 5.69
CA GLY A 181 13.10 -25.59 4.66
C GLY A 181 12.10 -24.43 4.78
N TYR A 182 11.54 -24.19 5.97
CA TYR A 182 10.60 -23.10 6.18
C TYR A 182 11.25 -21.73 5.93
N LYS A 183 10.53 -20.84 5.24
CA LYS A 183 10.93 -19.45 5.02
C LYS A 183 9.90 -18.53 5.64
N TYR A 184 10.33 -17.67 6.55
CA TYR A 184 9.47 -16.71 7.21
C TYR A 184 9.86 -15.28 6.83
N LYS A 185 8.85 -14.41 6.65
CA LYS A 185 9.07 -12.97 6.43
C LYS A 185 9.59 -12.25 7.68
N SER A 186 9.17 -12.71 8.86
CA SER A 186 9.65 -12.23 10.16
C SER A 186 9.90 -13.43 11.07
N HIS A 187 11.14 -13.60 11.51
CA HIS A 187 11.52 -14.66 12.44
C HIS A 187 11.00 -14.39 13.85
N TYR A 188 10.91 -13.11 14.25
CA TYR A 188 10.30 -12.71 15.52
C TYR A 188 8.84 -13.18 15.62
N LEU A 189 8.01 -12.88 14.61
CA LEU A 189 6.61 -13.32 14.60
C LEU A 189 6.48 -14.86 14.51
N ALA A 190 7.41 -15.52 13.84
CA ALA A 190 7.43 -16.99 13.79
C ALA A 190 7.67 -17.57 15.18
N ILE A 191 8.62 -17.02 15.95
CA ILE A 191 8.89 -17.45 17.34
C ILE A 191 7.66 -17.26 18.22
N LEU A 192 6.98 -16.11 18.14
CA LEU A 192 5.76 -15.86 18.90
C LEU A 192 4.67 -16.88 18.59
N LYS A 193 4.45 -17.15 17.30
CA LYS A 193 3.42 -18.11 16.86
C LYS A 193 3.72 -19.55 17.25
N TRP A 194 4.99 -19.94 17.30
CA TRP A 194 5.38 -21.26 17.78
C TRP A 194 5.21 -21.36 19.30
N ALA A 195 5.53 -20.29 20.03
CA ALA A 195 5.33 -20.22 21.48
C ALA A 195 3.84 -20.38 21.88
N GLU A 196 2.92 -19.86 21.09
CA GLU A 196 1.48 -20.03 21.33
C GLU A 196 1.00 -21.49 21.16
N ARG A 197 1.67 -22.27 20.30
CA ARG A 197 1.37 -23.70 20.11
C ARG A 197 1.90 -24.57 21.22
N ASP A 198 2.99 -24.15 21.87
CA ASP A 198 3.63 -24.89 22.95
C ASP A 198 2.96 -24.66 24.32
N THR A 199 2.07 -23.66 24.43
CA THR A 199 1.22 -23.48 25.61
C THR A 199 0.04 -24.45 25.52
N PRO A 200 -0.12 -25.39 26.49
CA PRO A 200 -1.26 -26.30 26.49
C PRO A 200 -2.54 -25.48 26.63
N GLN A 201 -3.39 -25.55 25.61
CA GLN A 201 -4.75 -25.00 25.71
C GLN A 201 -5.52 -25.79 26.75
N PRO A 202 -6.24 -25.16 27.69
CA PRO A 202 -7.15 -25.87 28.57
C PRO A 202 -8.21 -26.57 27.69
N GLN A 203 -8.23 -27.90 27.80
CA GLN A 203 -9.25 -28.73 27.16
C GLN A 203 -10.61 -28.40 27.78
N ASN A 204 -11.37 -27.53 27.15
CA ASN A 204 -12.79 -27.40 27.42
C ASN A 204 -13.53 -28.21 26.35
N ARG A 205 -13.56 -29.55 26.54
CA ARG A 205 -14.52 -30.43 25.88
C ARG A 205 -15.62 -30.75 26.86
N GLU A 206 -16.58 -29.87 26.98
CA GLU A 206 -17.95 -30.26 27.36
C GLU A 206 -18.67 -30.71 26.10
N TYR A 207 -18.62 -32.01 25.82
CA TYR A 207 -19.63 -32.68 25.00
C TYR A 207 -20.86 -32.81 25.86
N LYS A 208 -21.85 -31.94 25.65
CA LYS A 208 -23.24 -32.27 26.06
C LYS A 208 -23.79 -33.26 25.06
N GLU A 209 -23.99 -34.48 25.57
CA GLU A 209 -24.85 -35.48 24.95
C GLU A 209 -26.25 -34.90 24.77
N PHE A 210 -26.70 -34.84 23.54
CA PHE A 210 -28.06 -34.51 23.17
C PHE A 210 -28.61 -35.73 22.45
N TRP A 211 -29.12 -36.72 23.24
CA TRP A 211 -30.08 -37.70 22.79
C TRP A 211 -30.66 -38.37 24.05
N GLU A 212 -31.77 -37.85 24.57
CA GLU A 212 -32.96 -38.56 25.09
C GLU A 212 -34.15 -37.65 24.95
#